data_7d1ad9d7026abbd18a182e2c7f52e5aa
#
_entry.id   7d1ad9d7026abbd18a182e2c7f52e5aa
#
_cell.length_a   1.000
_cell.length_b   1.000
_cell.length_c   1.000
_cell.angle_alpha   90.00
_cell.angle_beta   90.00
_cell.angle_gamma   90.00
#
_symmetry.space_group_name_H-M   'P 1'
#
loop_
_entity.id
_entity.type
_entity.pdbx_description
1 polymer ?
#
loop_
_entity_poly.entity_id
_entity_poly.type
_entity_poly.pdbx_seq_one_letter_code
_entity_poly.pdbx_strand_id
1 'polypeptide(L)'
;MSNVDYWQSPLPKSWLEQQEVLQKQILKRERDFNMTPVLPAFSGHVPKELKAIYPDAKIHEMSQWGGYDSKYRSHFIEPMDSLFNIIQKMYLEEQTAIYGTDHIYGIDPFNEVDSPNWNEDFLAKVSNKIYESIYQVDAEAKWLQMTWMFYHDQKKWTQPRIRSFLEAVPDDKLILLDYYCDSTEIWRNTEKYYGKPYIWCYLGNFGGNSMMVGNLDDVDSKIKRLFAEGGENVYGLGATLEGFDVNPFMYEFLFDQAWDYPLTTDQWILNWAKCRGG
;
A
#
# COMPACT_ATOMS: atom_id res chain seq x y z
N MET A 1 5.89 5.01 10.10
CA MET A 1 6.68 4.62 11.28
C MET A 1 5.72 4.36 12.40
N SER A 2 5.81 3.20 12.98
CA SER A 2 4.86 2.79 13.99
C SER A 2 5.30 3.24 15.39
N ASN A 3 4.34 3.43 16.28
CA ASN A 3 4.59 3.61 17.71
C ASN A 3 5.01 2.30 18.40
N VAL A 4 5.33 1.26 17.65
CA VAL A 4 5.63 -0.08 18.13
C VAL A 4 6.79 -0.09 19.13
N ASP A 5 7.79 0.75 18.88
CA ASP A 5 8.97 0.85 19.76
C ASP A 5 8.90 2.02 20.77
N TYR A 6 7.84 2.82 20.73
CA TYR A 6 7.84 4.08 21.49
C TYR A 6 6.46 4.47 22.01
N TRP A 7 6.03 3.81 23.06
CA TRP A 7 4.83 4.19 23.79
C TRP A 7 5.18 5.16 24.91
N GLN A 8 4.62 6.35 24.88
CA GLN A 8 4.74 7.28 26.00
C GLN A 8 3.76 6.93 27.13
N SER A 9 2.62 6.36 26.76
CA SER A 9 1.63 5.82 27.71
C SER A 9 0.71 4.84 26.98
N PRO A 10 0.11 3.86 27.69
CA PRO A 10 -0.88 2.98 27.10
C PRO A 10 -2.12 3.76 26.68
N LEU A 11 -2.70 3.38 25.55
CA LEU A 11 -3.98 3.92 25.12
C LEU A 11 -5.09 3.45 26.08
N PRO A 12 -6.08 4.33 26.39
CA PRO A 12 -7.23 3.92 27.19
C PRO A 12 -7.99 2.76 26.53
N LYS A 13 -8.35 1.76 27.32
CA LYS A 13 -9.10 0.59 26.82
C LYS A 13 -10.39 1.00 26.12
N SER A 14 -11.11 1.98 26.69
CA SER A 14 -12.34 2.50 26.11
C SER A 14 -12.13 3.12 24.72
N TRP A 15 -10.96 3.71 24.46
CA TRP A 15 -10.64 4.23 23.13
C TRP A 15 -10.44 3.07 22.13
N LEU A 16 -9.73 2.01 22.52
CA LEU A 16 -9.53 0.84 21.65
C LEU A 16 -10.88 0.16 21.33
N GLU A 17 -11.75 0.01 22.33
CA GLU A 17 -13.09 -0.56 22.15
C GLU A 17 -13.95 0.29 21.20
N GLN A 18 -13.88 1.61 21.30
CA GLN A 18 -14.59 2.52 20.39
C GLN A 18 -14.05 2.44 18.95
N GLN A 19 -12.72 2.34 18.78
CA GLN A 19 -12.13 2.16 17.45
C GLN A 19 -12.54 0.83 16.82
N GLU A 20 -12.60 -0.24 17.59
CA GLU A 20 -13.10 -1.53 17.11
C GLU A 20 -14.55 -1.44 16.62
N VAL A 21 -15.43 -0.81 17.40
CA VAL A 21 -16.83 -0.60 17.01
C VAL A 21 -16.94 0.22 15.74
N LEU A 22 -16.18 1.32 15.65
CA LEU A 22 -16.14 2.18 14.47
C LEU A 22 -15.65 1.41 13.23
N GLN A 23 -14.56 0.66 13.36
CA GLN A 23 -14.02 -0.13 12.25
C GLN A 23 -15.03 -1.17 11.73
N LYS A 24 -15.75 -1.84 12.61
CA LYS A 24 -16.82 -2.77 12.23
C LYS A 24 -17.95 -2.07 11.43
N GLN A 25 -18.31 -0.84 11.81
CA GLN A 25 -19.29 -0.04 11.10
C GLN A 25 -18.80 0.39 9.71
N ILE A 26 -17.52 0.79 9.61
CA ILE A 26 -16.88 1.17 8.35
C ILE A 26 -16.90 -0.03 7.39
N LEU A 27 -16.36 -1.17 7.82
CA LEU A 27 -16.28 -2.38 6.99
C LEU A 27 -17.68 -2.86 6.53
N LYS A 28 -18.66 -2.81 7.43
CA LYS A 28 -20.03 -3.11 7.05
C LYS A 28 -20.51 -2.16 5.95
N ARG A 29 -20.25 -0.86 6.09
CA ARG A 29 -20.69 0.15 5.13
C ARG A 29 -19.99 0.00 3.78
N GLU A 30 -18.71 -0.30 3.76
CA GLU A 30 -17.97 -0.60 2.53
C GLU A 30 -18.58 -1.79 1.80
N ARG A 31 -18.81 -2.91 2.50
CA ARG A 31 -19.46 -4.10 1.92
C ARG A 31 -20.88 -3.83 1.45
N ASP A 32 -21.66 -3.01 2.16
CA ASP A 32 -23.01 -2.58 1.75
C ASP A 32 -22.99 -1.80 0.42
N PHE A 33 -21.87 -1.11 0.12
CA PHE A 33 -21.63 -0.43 -1.16
C PHE A 33 -20.96 -1.31 -2.21
N ASN A 34 -20.86 -2.61 -1.97
CA ASN A 34 -20.16 -3.55 -2.86
C ASN A 34 -18.69 -3.20 -3.07
N MET A 35 -18.07 -2.56 -2.09
CA MET A 35 -16.62 -2.34 -2.04
C MET A 35 -15.94 -3.55 -1.40
N THR A 36 -14.72 -3.82 -1.79
CA THR A 36 -13.89 -4.86 -1.17
C THR A 36 -12.91 -4.22 -0.20
N PRO A 37 -13.11 -4.34 1.12
CA PRO A 37 -12.16 -3.84 2.10
C PRO A 37 -10.79 -4.49 1.98
N VAL A 38 -9.75 -3.71 2.25
CA VAL A 38 -8.38 -4.19 2.39
C VAL A 38 -7.94 -4.00 3.83
N LEU A 39 -7.72 -5.09 4.53
CA LEU A 39 -7.22 -5.05 5.91
C LEU A 39 -5.70 -5.23 5.94
N PRO A 40 -5.00 -4.65 6.92
CA PRO A 40 -3.56 -4.85 7.05
C PRO A 40 -3.25 -6.28 7.48
N ALA A 41 -2.09 -6.78 7.08
CA ALA A 41 -1.49 -7.96 7.68
C ALA A 41 -0.13 -7.61 8.30
N PHE A 42 0.47 -8.55 9.00
CA PHE A 42 1.75 -8.32 9.66
C PHE A 42 2.87 -8.15 8.63
N SER A 43 3.53 -7.00 8.63
CA SER A 43 4.57 -6.64 7.66
C SER A 43 6.00 -6.97 8.12
N GLY A 44 6.16 -7.46 9.34
CA GLY A 44 7.48 -7.79 9.91
C GLY A 44 8.01 -6.77 10.93
N HIS A 45 7.36 -5.61 11.07
CA HIS A 45 7.80 -4.61 12.05
C HIS A 45 7.40 -5.01 13.48
N VAL A 46 8.37 -5.04 14.37
CA VAL A 46 8.24 -5.52 15.77
C VAL A 46 8.89 -4.55 16.75
N PRO A 47 8.47 -4.56 18.05
CA PRO A 47 9.18 -3.84 19.11
C PRO A 47 10.59 -4.40 19.29
N LYS A 48 11.56 -3.54 19.60
CA LYS A 48 12.95 -3.95 19.89
C LYS A 48 13.05 -4.91 21.07
N GLU A 49 12.13 -4.78 22.04
CA GLU A 49 12.04 -5.61 23.24
C GLU A 49 11.75 -7.08 22.91
N LEU A 50 11.17 -7.37 21.74
CA LEU A 50 10.93 -8.74 21.29
C LEU A 50 12.22 -9.55 21.20
N LYS A 51 13.34 -8.90 20.85
CA LYS A 51 14.67 -9.52 20.82
C LYS A 51 15.13 -10.05 22.20
N ALA A 52 14.70 -9.40 23.31
CA ALA A 52 15.02 -9.86 24.65
C ALA A 52 14.21 -11.12 25.05
N ILE A 53 13.00 -11.26 24.48
CA ILE A 53 12.12 -12.42 24.73
C ILE A 53 12.52 -13.59 23.83
N TYR A 54 12.89 -13.31 22.58
CA TYR A 54 13.29 -14.28 21.57
C TYR A 54 14.71 -13.96 21.06
N PRO A 55 15.77 -14.27 21.82
CA PRO A 55 17.14 -13.86 21.49
C PRO A 55 17.67 -14.46 20.20
N ASP A 56 17.16 -15.63 19.80
CA ASP A 56 17.57 -16.33 18.57
C ASP A 56 16.81 -15.82 17.33
N ALA A 57 15.76 -15.02 17.50
CA ALA A 57 14.99 -14.48 16.39
C ALA A 57 15.82 -13.50 15.55
N LYS A 58 15.66 -13.60 14.23
CA LYS A 58 16.36 -12.76 13.26
C LYS A 58 15.70 -11.40 13.13
N ILE A 59 15.92 -10.56 14.13
CA ILE A 59 15.39 -9.20 14.21
C ILE A 59 16.52 -8.20 13.92
N HIS A 60 16.30 -7.35 12.93
CA HIS A 60 17.21 -6.30 12.48
C HIS A 60 16.71 -4.93 12.92
N GLU A 61 17.63 -4.07 13.33
CA GLU A 61 17.36 -2.64 13.46
C GLU A 61 17.36 -2.02 12.05
N MET A 62 16.31 -1.30 11.70
CA MET A 62 16.14 -0.73 10.38
C MET A 62 16.90 0.59 10.21
N SER A 63 16.96 1.11 8.99
CA SER A 63 17.56 2.42 8.70
C SER A 63 16.85 3.55 9.44
N GLN A 64 17.53 4.66 9.60
CA GLN A 64 16.95 5.88 10.15
C GLN A 64 15.94 6.47 9.16
N TRP A 65 14.79 6.89 9.65
CA TRP A 65 13.72 7.47 8.84
C TRP A 65 13.63 8.98 9.04
N GLY A 66 13.44 9.73 7.93
CA GLY A 66 13.02 11.13 7.94
C GLY A 66 13.89 12.09 8.76
N GLY A 67 15.15 11.76 9.05
CA GLY A 67 16.04 12.56 9.90
C GLY A 67 15.73 12.50 11.39
N TYR A 68 14.79 11.65 11.83
CA TYR A 68 14.50 11.45 13.25
C TYR A 68 15.68 10.80 13.97
N ASP A 69 15.74 11.01 15.30
CA ASP A 69 16.76 10.42 16.17
C ASP A 69 16.79 8.88 16.03
N SER A 70 17.99 8.31 16.08
CA SER A 70 18.24 6.87 15.93
C SER A 70 17.46 6.00 16.93
N LYS A 71 17.09 6.55 18.10
CA LYS A 71 16.24 5.86 19.08
C LYS A 71 14.83 5.51 18.55
N TYR A 72 14.39 6.13 17.46
CA TYR A 72 13.09 5.88 16.81
C TYR A 72 13.18 4.91 15.63
N ARG A 73 14.33 4.26 15.43
CA ARG A 73 14.48 3.24 14.39
C ARG A 73 13.58 2.06 14.70
N SER A 74 12.82 1.62 13.69
CA SER A 74 12.00 0.43 13.81
C SER A 74 12.86 -0.84 13.75
N HIS A 75 12.28 -1.95 14.15
CA HIS A 75 12.90 -3.28 14.07
C HIS A 75 12.06 -4.17 13.16
N PHE A 76 12.72 -5.06 12.45
CA PHE A 76 12.10 -5.94 11.47
C PHE A 76 12.54 -7.38 11.70
N ILE A 77 11.58 -8.29 11.83
CA ILE A 77 11.85 -9.72 11.87
C ILE A 77 11.81 -10.29 10.45
N GLU A 78 12.83 -11.10 10.11
CA GLU A 78 12.88 -11.72 8.79
C GLU A 78 11.68 -12.66 8.56
N PRO A 79 11.02 -12.60 7.38
CA PRO A 79 9.93 -13.53 7.06
C PRO A 79 10.34 -15.00 6.99
N MET A 80 11.64 -15.28 6.90
CA MET A 80 12.19 -16.63 6.98
C MET A 80 12.29 -17.17 8.42
N ASP A 81 12.11 -16.33 9.43
CA ASP A 81 12.07 -16.75 10.83
C ASP A 81 10.72 -17.40 11.15
N SER A 82 10.74 -18.50 11.91
CA SER A 82 9.50 -19.18 12.32
C SER A 82 8.57 -18.31 13.18
N LEU A 83 9.15 -17.39 13.95
CA LEU A 83 8.38 -16.45 14.77
C LEU A 83 7.56 -15.49 13.92
N PHE A 84 8.03 -15.10 12.71
CA PHE A 84 7.26 -14.31 11.78
C PHE A 84 5.93 -15.01 11.44
N ASN A 85 5.98 -16.28 11.06
CA ASN A 85 4.79 -17.05 10.71
C ASN A 85 3.83 -17.22 11.89
N ILE A 86 4.36 -17.39 13.09
CA ILE A 86 3.55 -17.47 14.32
C ILE A 86 2.80 -16.16 14.55
N ILE A 87 3.49 -15.04 14.46
CA ILE A 87 2.88 -13.70 14.63
C ILE A 87 1.83 -13.45 13.54
N GLN A 88 2.17 -13.71 12.28
CA GLN A 88 1.24 -13.52 11.14
C GLN A 88 -0.04 -14.33 11.34
N LYS A 89 0.11 -15.61 11.71
CA LYS A 89 -1.04 -16.48 11.95
C LYS A 89 -1.94 -15.94 13.06
N MET A 90 -1.37 -15.63 14.21
CA MET A 90 -2.14 -15.08 15.35
C MET A 90 -2.82 -13.77 14.99
N TYR A 91 -2.12 -12.89 14.25
CA TYR A 91 -2.65 -11.60 13.82
C TYR A 91 -3.86 -11.77 12.91
N LEU A 92 -3.75 -12.60 11.87
CA LEU A 92 -4.83 -12.81 10.90
C LEU A 92 -6.02 -13.59 11.48
N GLU A 93 -5.77 -14.58 12.34
CA GLU A 93 -6.84 -15.33 13.02
C GLU A 93 -7.67 -14.41 13.92
N GLU A 94 -7.02 -13.55 14.72
CA GLU A 94 -7.71 -12.57 15.57
C GLU A 94 -8.42 -11.49 14.74
N GLN A 95 -7.76 -10.94 13.72
CA GLN A 95 -8.36 -9.95 12.84
C GLN A 95 -9.62 -10.52 12.15
N THR A 96 -9.55 -11.75 11.64
CA THR A 96 -10.67 -12.40 10.98
C THR A 96 -11.82 -12.68 11.95
N ALA A 97 -11.51 -13.07 13.19
CA ALA A 97 -12.54 -13.28 14.21
C ALA A 97 -13.28 -11.99 14.56
N ILE A 98 -12.61 -10.85 14.57
CA ILE A 98 -13.18 -9.54 14.93
C ILE A 98 -13.89 -8.88 13.76
N TYR A 99 -13.30 -8.88 12.55
CA TYR A 99 -13.69 -8.06 11.40
C TYR A 99 -14.17 -8.85 10.18
N GLY A 100 -13.98 -10.16 10.16
CA GLY A 100 -14.13 -10.98 8.96
C GLY A 100 -12.93 -10.80 8.02
N THR A 101 -13.05 -11.35 6.82
CA THR A 101 -12.05 -11.18 5.75
C THR A 101 -12.72 -10.97 4.41
N ASP A 102 -12.07 -10.20 3.55
CA ASP A 102 -12.38 -10.02 2.12
C ASP A 102 -11.21 -10.50 1.26
N HIS A 103 -10.29 -11.27 1.86
CA HIS A 103 -9.16 -11.96 1.24
C HIS A 103 -8.09 -11.05 0.59
N ILE A 104 -8.14 -9.72 0.84
CA ILE A 104 -7.10 -8.80 0.37
C ILE A 104 -6.43 -8.14 1.57
N TYR A 105 -5.10 -8.28 1.63
CA TYR A 105 -4.31 -7.81 2.76
C TYR A 105 -3.23 -6.82 2.31
N GLY A 106 -3.24 -5.63 2.93
CA GLY A 106 -2.22 -4.61 2.72
C GLY A 106 -0.96 -4.94 3.53
N ILE A 107 0.17 -5.08 2.85
CA ILE A 107 1.47 -5.33 3.50
C ILE A 107 2.53 -4.47 2.82
N ASP A 108 3.31 -3.74 3.60
CA ASP A 108 4.39 -2.90 3.12
C ASP A 108 5.64 -3.08 4.01
N PRO A 109 6.56 -3.99 3.63
CA PRO A 109 7.68 -4.37 4.50
C PRO A 109 8.78 -3.32 4.58
N PHE A 110 9.02 -2.55 3.51
CA PHE A 110 10.18 -1.67 3.37
C PHE A 110 9.83 -0.24 2.95
N ASN A 111 8.66 0.23 3.36
CA ASN A 111 8.25 1.60 3.05
C ASN A 111 9.19 2.61 3.73
N GLU A 112 9.89 3.44 2.93
CA GLU A 112 10.84 4.46 3.37
C GLU A 112 11.95 3.98 4.33
N VAL A 113 12.19 2.68 4.42
CA VAL A 113 13.28 2.08 5.19
C VAL A 113 14.04 1.07 4.33
N ASP A 114 15.31 0.92 4.64
CA ASP A 114 16.19 0.00 3.91
C ASP A 114 15.82 -1.46 4.19
N SER A 115 15.91 -2.29 3.15
CA SER A 115 15.97 -3.74 3.36
C SER A 115 17.23 -4.10 4.14
N PRO A 116 17.18 -5.06 5.07
CA PRO A 116 18.39 -5.55 5.76
C PRO A 116 19.46 -6.11 4.82
N ASN A 117 19.05 -6.54 3.64
CA ASN A 117 19.95 -7.09 2.62
C ASN A 117 19.39 -6.80 1.22
N TRP A 118 20.24 -6.27 0.34
CA TRP A 118 19.88 -5.89 -1.03
C TRP A 118 20.21 -6.97 -2.08
N ASN A 119 20.54 -8.18 -1.65
CA ASN A 119 20.70 -9.31 -2.57
C ASN A 119 19.34 -9.72 -3.15
N GLU A 120 19.29 -9.98 -4.45
CA GLU A 120 18.06 -10.33 -5.18
C GLU A 120 17.41 -11.60 -4.64
N ASP A 121 18.21 -12.64 -4.33
CA ASP A 121 17.70 -13.88 -3.73
C ASP A 121 17.09 -13.65 -2.33
N PHE A 122 17.64 -12.71 -1.56
CA PHE A 122 17.08 -12.35 -0.27
C PHE A 122 15.73 -11.64 -0.44
N LEU A 123 15.65 -10.69 -1.35
CA LEU A 123 14.41 -9.97 -1.64
C LEU A 123 13.30 -10.89 -2.15
N ALA A 124 13.65 -11.83 -3.04
CA ALA A 124 12.72 -12.87 -3.50
C ALA A 124 12.22 -13.75 -2.34
N LYS A 125 13.12 -14.18 -1.45
CA LYS A 125 12.73 -14.96 -0.27
C LYS A 125 11.83 -14.18 0.67
N VAL A 126 12.10 -12.89 0.88
CA VAL A 126 11.27 -12.03 1.73
C VAL A 126 9.85 -11.97 1.18
N SER A 127 9.68 -11.61 -0.09
CA SER A 127 8.32 -11.47 -0.66
C SER A 127 7.59 -12.80 -0.74
N ASN A 128 8.27 -13.88 -1.15
CA ASN A 128 7.69 -15.22 -1.17
C ASN A 128 7.21 -15.65 0.24
N LYS A 129 8.04 -15.47 1.27
CA LYS A 129 7.70 -15.88 2.64
C LYS A 129 6.59 -15.02 3.26
N ILE A 130 6.53 -13.74 2.95
CA ILE A 130 5.40 -12.90 3.32
C ILE A 130 4.11 -13.45 2.69
N TYR A 131 4.11 -13.71 1.39
CA TYR A 131 2.94 -14.29 0.72
C TYR A 131 2.56 -15.67 1.27
N GLU A 132 3.52 -16.58 1.40
CA GLU A 132 3.25 -17.91 1.99
C GLU A 132 2.62 -17.81 3.38
N SER A 133 3.04 -16.85 4.20
CA SER A 133 2.54 -16.68 5.55
C SER A 133 1.06 -16.28 5.62
N ILE A 134 0.60 -15.43 4.69
CA ILE A 134 -0.83 -15.09 4.59
C ILE A 134 -1.63 -16.23 3.94
N TYR A 135 -1.08 -16.86 2.91
CA TYR A 135 -1.71 -17.99 2.22
C TYR A 135 -1.94 -19.21 3.14
N GLN A 136 -1.06 -19.46 4.09
CA GLN A 136 -1.22 -20.53 5.07
C GLN A 136 -2.42 -20.33 6.01
N VAL A 137 -2.86 -19.08 6.22
CA VAL A 137 -4.02 -18.75 7.06
C VAL A 137 -5.27 -18.61 6.20
N ASP A 138 -5.14 -18.02 5.02
CA ASP A 138 -6.22 -17.76 4.08
C ASP A 138 -5.80 -18.16 2.66
N ALA A 139 -6.32 -19.29 2.18
CA ALA A 139 -5.97 -19.84 0.86
C ALA A 139 -6.43 -18.95 -0.32
N GLU A 140 -7.37 -18.02 -0.08
CA GLU A 140 -7.83 -17.06 -1.07
C GLU A 140 -7.03 -15.75 -1.02
N ALA A 141 -6.12 -15.60 -0.04
CA ALA A 141 -5.38 -14.37 0.18
C ALA A 141 -4.74 -13.79 -1.07
N LYS A 142 -4.88 -12.47 -1.20
CA LYS A 142 -4.14 -11.63 -2.13
C LYS A 142 -3.39 -10.55 -1.32
N TRP A 143 -2.20 -10.24 -1.74
CA TRP A 143 -1.39 -9.18 -1.18
C TRP A 143 -1.57 -7.90 -1.97
N LEU A 144 -1.93 -6.79 -1.33
CA LEU A 144 -1.90 -5.45 -1.91
C LEU A 144 -0.64 -4.74 -1.41
N GLN A 145 0.22 -4.31 -2.35
CA GLN A 145 1.51 -3.67 -2.07
C GLN A 145 1.55 -2.26 -2.66
N MET A 146 1.91 -1.26 -1.87
CA MET A 146 2.25 0.06 -2.36
C MET A 146 3.63 0.06 -3.05
N THR A 147 3.75 0.71 -4.19
CA THR A 147 5.03 0.81 -4.91
C THR A 147 5.86 2.03 -4.49
N TRP A 148 5.42 2.75 -3.44
CA TRP A 148 6.16 3.88 -2.90
C TRP A 148 7.62 3.55 -2.59
N MET A 149 7.90 2.37 -2.06
CA MET A 149 9.26 1.92 -1.79
C MET A 149 10.15 1.93 -3.03
N PHE A 150 9.62 1.60 -4.22
CA PHE A 150 10.36 1.62 -5.48
C PHE A 150 10.60 3.05 -5.98
N TYR A 151 9.69 3.97 -5.67
CA TYR A 151 9.83 5.39 -5.95
C TYR A 151 10.79 6.09 -5.01
N HIS A 152 10.67 5.84 -3.71
CA HIS A 152 11.40 6.54 -2.66
C HIS A 152 12.92 6.34 -2.77
N ASP A 153 13.38 5.14 -3.07
CA ASP A 153 14.81 4.83 -3.21
C ASP A 153 15.14 4.07 -4.50
N GLN A 154 14.97 4.75 -5.63
CA GLN A 154 15.26 4.20 -6.96
C GLN A 154 16.72 3.76 -7.14
N LYS A 155 17.65 4.26 -6.31
CA LYS A 155 19.05 3.85 -6.38
C LYS A 155 19.28 2.45 -5.82
N LYS A 156 18.52 2.08 -4.81
CA LYS A 156 18.57 0.77 -4.18
C LYS A 156 17.61 -0.21 -4.84
N TRP A 157 16.40 0.22 -5.15
CA TRP A 157 15.41 -0.55 -5.88
C TRP A 157 15.68 -0.53 -7.40
N THR A 158 16.75 -1.21 -7.83
CA THR A 158 17.06 -1.41 -9.24
C THR A 158 16.07 -2.36 -9.91
N GLN A 159 15.91 -2.29 -11.22
CA GLN A 159 15.01 -3.19 -11.96
C GLN A 159 15.20 -4.68 -11.63
N PRO A 160 16.42 -5.25 -11.57
CA PRO A 160 16.59 -6.65 -11.17
C PRO A 160 16.06 -6.96 -9.76
N ARG A 161 16.24 -6.05 -8.81
CA ARG A 161 15.75 -6.21 -7.44
C ARG A 161 14.24 -6.13 -7.35
N ILE A 162 13.62 -5.16 -8.05
CA ILE A 162 12.15 -5.07 -8.15
C ILE A 162 11.60 -6.34 -8.77
N ARG A 163 12.18 -6.78 -9.88
CA ARG A 163 11.78 -8.00 -10.58
C ARG A 163 11.85 -9.22 -9.67
N SER A 164 12.99 -9.41 -9.01
CA SER A 164 13.19 -10.54 -8.09
C SER A 164 12.18 -10.54 -6.93
N PHE A 165 11.88 -9.36 -6.37
CA PHE A 165 10.87 -9.21 -5.32
C PHE A 165 9.46 -9.54 -5.82
N LEU A 166 9.06 -9.06 -7.00
CA LEU A 166 7.71 -9.23 -7.52
C LEU A 166 7.47 -10.65 -8.07
N GLU A 167 8.40 -11.21 -8.85
CA GLU A 167 8.24 -12.52 -9.48
C GLU A 167 8.21 -13.70 -8.49
N ALA A 168 8.64 -13.48 -7.24
CA ALA A 168 8.61 -14.50 -6.19
C ALA A 168 7.20 -14.75 -5.61
N VAL A 169 6.20 -13.97 -6.00
CA VAL A 169 4.78 -14.15 -5.63
C VAL A 169 3.99 -14.52 -6.89
N PRO A 170 2.99 -15.42 -6.85
CA PRO A 170 2.16 -15.74 -8.02
C PRO A 170 1.45 -14.49 -8.59
N ASP A 171 1.25 -14.44 -9.91
CA ASP A 171 0.78 -13.23 -10.60
C ASP A 171 -0.60 -12.76 -10.16
N ASP A 172 -1.52 -13.69 -9.93
CA ASP A 172 -2.88 -13.39 -9.48
C ASP A 172 -3.01 -13.10 -7.97
N LYS A 173 -1.89 -13.15 -7.24
CA LYS A 173 -1.85 -13.04 -5.77
C LYS A 173 -1.20 -11.77 -5.25
N LEU A 174 -0.67 -10.92 -6.11
CA LEU A 174 -0.06 -9.65 -5.76
C LEU A 174 -0.66 -8.54 -6.60
N ILE A 175 -1.31 -7.57 -5.96
CA ILE A 175 -1.87 -6.37 -6.60
C ILE A 175 -1.00 -5.19 -6.19
N LEU A 176 -0.57 -4.37 -7.15
CA LEU A 176 0.28 -3.23 -6.90
C LEU A 176 -0.52 -1.92 -6.99
N LEU A 177 -0.26 -1.01 -6.06
CA LEU A 177 -0.67 0.38 -6.19
C LEU A 177 0.51 1.18 -6.74
N ASP A 178 0.45 1.59 -8.01
CA ASP A 178 1.43 2.56 -8.55
C ASP A 178 1.15 3.92 -7.94
N TYR A 179 1.81 4.19 -6.82
CA TYR A 179 1.34 5.05 -5.74
C TYR A 179 1.28 6.54 -6.09
N TYR A 180 2.16 7.04 -6.97
CA TYR A 180 2.36 8.47 -7.22
C TYR A 180 2.43 8.80 -8.71
N CYS A 181 1.46 8.31 -9.48
CA CYS A 181 1.47 8.43 -10.93
C CYS A 181 1.26 9.85 -11.46
N ASP A 182 0.65 10.73 -10.70
CA ASP A 182 0.58 12.15 -11.02
C ASP A 182 1.97 12.82 -11.06
N SER A 183 2.97 12.24 -10.42
CA SER A 183 4.38 12.64 -10.55
C SER A 183 5.18 11.63 -11.38
N THR A 184 5.32 10.39 -10.88
CA THR A 184 6.21 9.38 -11.46
C THR A 184 5.49 8.05 -11.61
N GLU A 185 5.39 7.58 -12.84
CA GLU A 185 4.77 6.30 -13.20
C GLU A 185 5.84 5.19 -13.17
N ILE A 186 5.88 4.37 -12.14
CA ILE A 186 6.87 3.29 -11.97
C ILE A 186 6.60 2.14 -12.95
N TRP A 187 5.34 1.89 -13.33
CA TRP A 187 4.98 0.86 -14.30
C TRP A 187 5.75 0.97 -15.61
N ARG A 188 6.11 2.19 -16.04
CA ARG A 188 6.86 2.45 -17.27
C ARG A 188 8.31 1.99 -17.22
N ASN A 189 8.89 2.00 -16.02
CA ASN A 189 10.30 1.67 -15.78
C ASN A 189 10.49 0.22 -15.33
N THR A 190 9.40 -0.55 -15.18
CA THR A 190 9.40 -1.92 -14.65
C THR A 190 8.73 -2.91 -15.60
N GLU A 191 8.77 -2.65 -16.91
CA GLU A 191 8.12 -3.52 -17.88
C GLU A 191 6.65 -3.85 -17.49
N LYS A 192 5.90 -2.84 -17.01
CA LYS A 192 4.52 -3.00 -16.51
C LYS A 192 4.45 -3.96 -15.32
N TYR A 193 5.39 -3.80 -14.39
CA TYR A 193 5.54 -4.64 -13.20
C TYR A 193 5.68 -6.13 -13.51
N TYR A 194 6.31 -6.44 -14.65
CA TYR A 194 6.58 -7.82 -15.08
C TYR A 194 5.31 -8.69 -15.12
N GLY A 195 4.15 -8.08 -15.47
CA GLY A 195 2.87 -8.78 -15.59
C GLY A 195 2.01 -8.79 -14.32
N LYS A 196 2.47 -8.26 -13.19
CA LYS A 196 1.64 -8.14 -11.98
C LYS A 196 0.49 -7.18 -12.19
N PRO A 197 -0.74 -7.49 -11.71
CA PRO A 197 -1.85 -6.56 -11.69
C PRO A 197 -1.48 -5.26 -10.97
N TYR A 198 -1.79 -4.12 -11.55
CA TYR A 198 -1.53 -2.84 -10.91
C TYR A 198 -2.64 -1.81 -11.14
N ILE A 199 -2.77 -0.93 -10.17
CA ILE A 199 -3.71 0.19 -10.15
C ILE A 199 -2.90 1.47 -10.31
N TRP A 200 -3.22 2.28 -11.32
CA TRP A 200 -2.65 3.60 -11.50
C TRP A 200 -3.25 4.56 -10.48
N CYS A 201 -2.47 5.12 -9.58
CA CYS A 201 -2.98 5.92 -8.46
C CYS A 201 -2.54 7.38 -8.56
N TYR A 202 -3.50 8.26 -8.29
CA TYR A 202 -3.29 9.69 -8.10
C TYR A 202 -3.10 9.98 -6.61
N LEU A 203 -2.01 10.63 -6.22
CA LEU A 203 -1.75 11.02 -4.84
C LEU A 203 -2.25 12.44 -4.57
N GLY A 204 -1.84 13.41 -5.37
CA GLY A 204 -2.28 14.81 -5.33
C GLY A 204 -1.63 15.63 -4.21
N ASN A 205 -1.67 15.16 -2.96
CA ASN A 205 -1.10 15.87 -1.83
C ASN A 205 -0.53 14.94 -0.77
N PHE A 206 0.33 15.49 0.07
CA PHE A 206 0.98 14.79 1.17
C PHE A 206 0.48 15.27 2.53
N GLY A 207 0.34 14.35 3.49
CA GLY A 207 0.09 14.68 4.90
C GLY A 207 -1.20 15.46 5.15
N GLY A 208 -2.21 15.27 4.31
CA GLY A 208 -3.49 15.96 4.46
C GLY A 208 -3.46 17.48 4.19
N ASN A 209 -2.44 17.96 3.49
CA ASN A 209 -2.39 19.36 3.07
C ASN A 209 -3.47 19.65 2.02
N SER A 210 -4.43 20.49 2.37
CA SER A 210 -5.41 21.00 1.43
C SER A 210 -4.75 21.99 0.49
N MET A 211 -4.37 21.52 -0.70
CA MET A 211 -3.81 22.39 -1.74
C MET A 211 -4.66 22.29 -3.00
N MET A 212 -4.84 23.41 -3.69
CA MET A 212 -5.36 23.43 -5.06
C MET A 212 -4.24 23.00 -6.00
N VAL A 213 -3.81 21.74 -5.87
CA VAL A 213 -2.80 21.12 -6.73
C VAL A 213 -3.50 20.23 -7.72
N GLY A 214 -2.99 20.18 -8.91
CA GLY A 214 -3.41 19.26 -9.95
C GLY A 214 -3.26 19.89 -11.33
N ASN A 215 -3.03 19.03 -12.29
CA ASN A 215 -2.97 19.39 -13.71
C ASN A 215 -3.81 18.38 -14.49
N LEU A 216 -5.02 18.81 -14.86
CA LEU A 216 -5.98 17.93 -15.56
C LEU A 216 -5.42 17.41 -16.87
N ASP A 217 -4.76 18.27 -17.66
CA ASP A 217 -4.23 17.88 -18.96
C ASP A 217 -3.10 16.85 -18.83
N ASP A 218 -2.27 16.97 -17.80
CA ASP A 218 -1.23 15.99 -17.52
C ASP A 218 -1.85 14.65 -17.08
N VAL A 219 -2.81 14.68 -16.16
CA VAL A 219 -3.54 13.47 -15.72
C VAL A 219 -4.27 12.81 -16.88
N ASP A 220 -5.01 13.57 -17.70
CA ASP A 220 -5.69 13.07 -18.89
C ASP A 220 -4.71 12.39 -19.85
N SER A 221 -3.59 13.04 -20.13
CA SER A 221 -2.57 12.49 -21.04
C SER A 221 -1.91 11.21 -20.50
N LYS A 222 -1.67 11.13 -19.19
CA LYS A 222 -1.12 9.95 -18.52
C LYS A 222 -2.10 8.78 -18.53
N ILE A 223 -3.38 9.04 -18.27
CA ILE A 223 -4.43 8.00 -18.29
C ILE A 223 -4.64 7.48 -19.72
N LYS A 224 -4.69 8.36 -20.73
CA LYS A 224 -4.75 7.93 -22.14
C LYS A 224 -3.57 7.05 -22.52
N ARG A 225 -2.38 7.41 -22.09
CA ARG A 225 -1.18 6.60 -22.28
C ARG A 225 -1.27 5.27 -21.53
N LEU A 226 -1.76 5.25 -20.30
CA LEU A 226 -1.97 4.02 -19.54
C LEU A 226 -2.88 3.05 -20.31
N PHE A 227 -4.02 3.51 -20.83
CA PHE A 227 -4.93 2.66 -21.60
C PHE A 227 -4.34 2.19 -22.93
N ALA A 228 -3.47 3.00 -23.55
CA ALA A 228 -2.82 2.61 -24.78
C ALA A 228 -1.62 1.66 -24.59
N GLU A 229 -0.86 1.82 -23.54
CA GLU A 229 0.45 1.20 -23.36
C GLU A 229 0.57 0.35 -22.08
N GLY A 230 -0.33 0.48 -21.10
CA GLY A 230 -0.22 -0.14 -19.78
C GLY A 230 -0.28 -1.66 -19.77
N GLY A 231 -0.91 -2.27 -20.79
CA GLY A 231 -1.02 -3.72 -20.93
C GLY A 231 -2.29 -4.28 -20.31
N GLU A 232 -2.45 -5.59 -20.43
CA GLU A 232 -3.64 -6.31 -19.97
C GLU A 232 -3.70 -6.46 -18.42
N ASN A 233 -2.58 -6.18 -17.76
CA ASN A 233 -2.46 -6.24 -16.30
C ASN A 233 -2.77 -4.92 -15.59
N VAL A 234 -3.26 -3.89 -16.30
CA VAL A 234 -3.88 -2.71 -15.68
C VAL A 234 -5.18 -3.13 -15.00
N TYR A 235 -5.24 -2.99 -13.69
CA TYR A 235 -6.39 -3.41 -12.89
C TYR A 235 -7.43 -2.29 -12.74
N GLY A 236 -7.00 -1.03 -12.83
CA GLY A 236 -7.88 0.13 -12.77
C GLY A 236 -7.18 1.43 -12.43
N LEU A 237 -7.98 2.46 -12.13
CA LEU A 237 -7.55 3.74 -11.59
C LEU A 237 -7.82 3.78 -10.09
N GLY A 238 -6.97 4.46 -9.35
CA GLY A 238 -7.07 4.59 -7.90
C GLY A 238 -6.61 5.94 -7.37
N ALA A 239 -6.81 6.14 -6.08
CA ALA A 239 -6.32 7.30 -5.35
C ALA A 239 -5.63 6.84 -4.07
N THR A 240 -4.50 7.47 -3.78
CA THR A 240 -3.66 7.17 -2.60
C THR A 240 -3.55 8.40 -1.69
N LEU A 241 -4.66 9.09 -1.50
CA LEU A 241 -4.71 10.34 -0.74
C LEU A 241 -4.26 10.15 0.72
N GLU A 242 -3.50 11.09 1.23
CA GLU A 242 -2.96 11.07 2.60
C GLU A 242 -3.74 11.97 3.57
N GLY A 243 -5.03 12.14 3.35
CA GLY A 243 -5.90 12.95 4.22
C GLY A 243 -7.30 13.06 3.65
N PHE A 244 -8.20 13.64 4.45
CA PHE A 244 -9.60 13.77 4.05
C PHE A 244 -9.90 15.11 3.37
N ASP A 245 -9.11 16.14 3.64
CA ASP A 245 -9.24 17.48 3.04
C ASP A 245 -8.47 17.54 1.71
N VAL A 246 -8.92 16.77 0.74
CA VAL A 246 -8.35 16.74 -0.60
C VAL A 246 -9.17 17.59 -1.57
N ASN A 247 -8.59 17.93 -2.70
CA ASN A 247 -9.28 18.67 -3.75
C ASN A 247 -10.28 17.76 -4.50
N PRO A 248 -11.59 17.79 -4.22
CA PRO A 248 -12.55 16.86 -4.81
C PRO A 248 -12.62 16.98 -6.33
N PHE A 249 -12.34 18.15 -6.89
CA PHE A 249 -12.33 18.42 -8.31
C PHE A 249 -11.37 17.47 -9.08
N MET A 250 -10.17 17.29 -8.55
CA MET A 250 -9.17 16.40 -9.18
C MET A 250 -9.56 14.93 -9.10
N TYR A 251 -10.12 14.51 -7.96
CA TYR A 251 -10.52 13.10 -7.78
C TYR A 251 -11.78 12.75 -8.58
N GLU A 252 -12.72 13.67 -8.70
CA GLU A 252 -13.88 13.48 -9.60
C GLU A 252 -13.43 13.37 -11.05
N PHE A 253 -12.53 14.27 -11.50
CA PHE A 253 -11.94 14.18 -12.85
C PHE A 253 -11.25 12.83 -13.08
N LEU A 254 -10.41 12.41 -12.13
CA LEU A 254 -9.70 11.14 -12.20
C LEU A 254 -10.66 9.95 -12.41
N PHE A 255 -11.66 9.84 -11.55
CA PHE A 255 -12.56 8.68 -11.60
C PHE A 255 -13.54 8.71 -12.77
N ASP A 256 -13.87 9.89 -13.30
CA ASP A 256 -14.62 10.00 -14.54
C ASP A 256 -13.84 9.43 -15.74
N GLN A 257 -12.50 9.49 -15.72
CA GLN A 257 -11.65 8.89 -16.75
C GLN A 257 -11.66 7.35 -16.74
N ALA A 258 -12.12 6.71 -15.68
CA ALA A 258 -12.25 5.25 -15.62
C ALA A 258 -13.36 4.70 -16.53
N TRP A 259 -14.26 5.56 -16.97
CA TRP A 259 -15.36 5.26 -17.87
C TRP A 259 -15.05 5.77 -19.28
N ASP A 260 -15.73 5.23 -20.26
CA ASP A 260 -15.63 5.75 -21.64
C ASP A 260 -16.27 7.15 -21.73
N TYR A 261 -15.46 8.16 -21.44
CA TYR A 261 -15.89 9.55 -21.34
C TYR A 261 -15.26 10.37 -22.46
N PRO A 262 -15.99 10.64 -23.55
CA PRO A 262 -15.42 11.21 -24.78
C PRO A 262 -15.20 12.74 -24.73
N LEU A 263 -15.17 13.33 -23.52
CA LEU A 263 -15.01 14.78 -23.39
C LEU A 263 -13.54 15.20 -23.35
N THR A 264 -13.28 16.38 -23.89
CA THR A 264 -12.01 17.07 -23.63
C THR A 264 -12.00 17.61 -22.21
N THR A 265 -10.82 17.90 -21.68
CA THR A 265 -10.65 18.52 -20.36
C THR A 265 -11.51 19.79 -20.21
N ASP A 266 -11.49 20.67 -21.20
CA ASP A 266 -12.31 21.91 -21.19
C ASP A 266 -13.81 21.62 -21.14
N GLN A 267 -14.29 20.64 -21.89
CA GLN A 267 -15.69 20.23 -21.88
C GLN A 267 -16.09 19.64 -20.52
N TRP A 268 -15.19 18.83 -19.93
CA TRP A 268 -15.42 18.27 -18.60
C TRP A 268 -15.53 19.38 -17.56
N ILE A 269 -14.58 20.34 -17.53
CA ILE A 269 -14.60 21.50 -16.63
C ILE A 269 -15.90 22.29 -16.75
N LEU A 270 -16.33 22.57 -17.99
CA LEU A 270 -17.57 23.30 -18.25
C LEU A 270 -18.79 22.57 -17.71
N ASN A 271 -18.86 21.26 -17.93
CA ASN A 271 -19.96 20.44 -17.42
C ASN A 271 -19.94 20.35 -15.89
N TRP A 272 -18.78 20.15 -15.29
CA TRP A 272 -18.60 20.11 -13.84
C TRP A 272 -19.06 21.43 -13.20
N ALA A 273 -18.66 22.58 -13.76
CA ALA A 273 -19.07 23.89 -13.30
C ALA A 273 -20.57 24.12 -13.41
N LYS A 274 -21.19 23.71 -14.52
CA LYS A 274 -22.66 23.80 -14.70
C LYS A 274 -23.42 22.95 -13.70
N CYS A 275 -22.95 21.75 -13.39
CA CYS A 275 -23.61 20.88 -12.41
C CYS A 275 -23.57 21.43 -10.98
N ARG A 276 -22.62 22.31 -10.67
CA ARG A 276 -22.46 22.89 -9.33
C ARG A 276 -22.91 24.34 -9.21
N GLY A 277 -22.92 25.07 -10.29
CA GLY A 277 -23.27 26.50 -10.29
C GLY A 277 -24.74 26.79 -10.60
N GLY A 278 -25.50 25.83 -11.11
CA GLY A 278 -26.91 25.99 -11.48
C GLY A 278 -27.07 26.58 -12.88
#